data_f904adcfa11cf77a6a407bb9fe4245db
#
_entry.id   f904adcfa11cf77a6a407bb9fe4245db
#
_cell.length_a   1.000
_cell.length_b   1.000
_cell.length_c   1.000
_cell.angle_alpha   90.00
_cell.angle_beta   90.00
_cell.angle_gamma   90.00
#
_symmetry.space_group_name_H-M   'P 1'
#
loop_
_entity.id
_entity.type
_entity.pdbx_description
1 polymer ?
#
loop_
_entity_poly.entity_id
_entity_poly.type
_entity_poly.pdbx_seq_one_letter_code
_entity_poly.pdbx_strand_id
1 'polypeptide(L)'
;VIEEFLKGIELSVFVLTDGKSYKILPSAKDYKRIGEGDVGLNTGGMGAISPVPFADEAFLNKVEELVVKPTIAGLQKDGIDYRGFIFIGLMNNNGNPSVVEYNVRMGDPETEAVLPRITSDLFDLFEGVAHQNLHEKSFSVTDKTAATIMLVSGGYPEAYEKNKEIKGFENIKESIIFHAGT
;
A
#
# COMPACT_ATOMS: atom_id res chain seq x y z
N VAL A 1 -25.26 -2.56 -1.28
CA VAL A 1 -24.51 -3.67 -1.90
C VAL A 1 -24.49 -4.81 -0.92
N ILE A 2 -24.66 -6.04 -1.40
CA ILE A 2 -24.54 -7.26 -0.60
C ILE A 2 -23.37 -8.04 -1.19
N GLU A 3 -22.38 -8.35 -0.37
CA GLU A 3 -21.15 -9.03 -0.78
C GLU A 3 -20.89 -10.24 0.11
N GLU A 4 -20.04 -11.14 -0.35
CA GLU A 4 -19.59 -12.28 0.43
C GLU A 4 -18.75 -11.80 1.64
N PHE A 5 -18.96 -12.40 2.80
CA PHE A 5 -18.09 -12.17 3.95
C PHE A 5 -16.77 -12.92 3.77
N LEU A 6 -15.72 -12.20 3.38
CA LEU A 6 -14.39 -12.76 3.18
C LEU A 6 -13.72 -13.09 4.51
N LYS A 7 -13.00 -14.22 4.53
CA LYS A 7 -12.19 -14.66 5.69
C LYS A 7 -10.74 -14.81 5.26
N GLY A 8 -9.82 -14.47 6.15
CA GLY A 8 -8.40 -14.58 5.87
C GLY A 8 -7.58 -13.50 6.56
N ILE A 9 -6.41 -13.23 6.02
CA ILE A 9 -5.54 -12.15 6.48
C ILE A 9 -5.52 -11.06 5.41
N GLU A 10 -5.86 -9.83 5.83
CA GLU A 10 -5.88 -8.67 4.95
C GLU A 10 -4.46 -8.20 4.62
N LEU A 11 -4.25 -7.81 3.38
CA LEU A 11 -3.01 -7.16 2.91
C LEU A 11 -3.32 -6.24 1.72
N SER A 12 -2.35 -5.38 1.43
CA SER A 12 -2.42 -4.44 0.32
C SER A 12 -1.37 -4.76 -0.73
N VAL A 13 -1.76 -4.79 -1.99
CA VAL A 13 -0.87 -4.85 -3.15
C VAL A 13 -1.02 -3.56 -3.95
N PHE A 14 0.09 -3.02 -4.39
CA PHE A 14 0.15 -1.76 -5.13
C PHE A 14 0.66 -2.00 -6.53
N VAL A 15 0.05 -1.36 -7.48
CA VAL A 15 0.43 -1.41 -8.89
C VAL A 15 0.65 0.00 -9.40
N LEU A 16 1.79 0.25 -10.03
CA LEU A 16 2.03 1.43 -10.82
C LEU A 16 1.81 1.08 -12.29
N THR A 17 0.93 1.78 -12.98
CA THR A 17 0.59 1.49 -14.39
C THR A 17 0.64 2.74 -15.27
N ASP A 18 1.03 2.55 -16.51
CA ASP A 18 0.94 3.54 -17.59
C ASP A 18 -0.28 3.36 -18.50
N GLY A 19 -1.20 2.46 -18.09
CA GLY A 19 -2.38 2.08 -18.86
C GLY A 19 -2.14 0.93 -19.85
N LYS A 20 -0.89 0.58 -20.14
CA LYS A 20 -0.51 -0.53 -21.04
C LYS A 20 0.32 -1.58 -20.33
N SER A 21 1.27 -1.13 -19.54
CA SER A 21 2.16 -1.94 -18.73
C SER A 21 2.05 -1.57 -17.25
N TYR A 22 2.69 -2.36 -16.39
CA TYR A 22 2.64 -2.13 -14.96
C TYR A 22 3.91 -2.62 -14.26
N LYS A 23 4.12 -2.11 -13.05
CA LYS A 23 5.05 -2.65 -12.06
C LYS A 23 4.27 -2.95 -10.79
N ILE A 24 4.44 -4.16 -10.23
CA ILE A 24 3.90 -4.50 -8.92
C ILE A 24 4.89 -4.00 -7.88
N LEU A 25 4.44 -3.10 -7.02
CA LEU A 25 5.24 -2.53 -5.94
C LEU A 25 5.24 -3.48 -4.73
N PRO A 26 6.12 -3.27 -3.73
CA PRO A 26 6.12 -4.07 -2.52
C PRO A 26 4.74 -4.13 -1.85
N SER A 27 4.31 -5.32 -1.47
CA SER A 27 3.09 -5.50 -0.68
C SER A 27 3.27 -4.95 0.73
N ALA A 28 2.15 -4.55 1.35
CA ALA A 28 2.14 -4.12 2.74
C ALA A 28 0.93 -4.67 3.48
N LYS A 29 1.01 -4.65 4.81
CA LYS A 29 -0.14 -4.85 5.69
C LYS A 29 -0.24 -3.66 6.62
N ASP A 30 -1.41 -3.05 6.66
CA ASP A 30 -1.76 -2.04 7.65
C ASP A 30 -2.38 -2.68 8.92
N TYR A 31 -2.37 -1.91 9.98
CA TYR A 31 -2.93 -2.26 11.29
C TYR A 31 -3.94 -1.19 11.68
N LYS A 32 -5.23 -1.50 11.56
CA LYS A 32 -6.32 -0.52 11.68
C LYS A 32 -6.82 -0.31 13.11
N ARG A 33 -6.58 -1.27 14.01
CA ARG A 33 -7.10 -1.20 15.38
C ARG A 33 -6.19 -0.36 16.28
N ILE A 34 -6.83 0.46 17.15
CA ILE A 34 -6.09 1.35 18.05
C ILE A 34 -5.36 0.61 19.17
N GLY A 35 -5.84 -0.54 19.60
CA GLY A 35 -5.34 -1.29 20.74
C GLY A 35 -4.44 -2.46 20.37
N GLU A 36 -3.58 -2.87 21.28
CA GLU A 36 -2.74 -4.06 21.16
C GLU A 36 -3.58 -5.32 20.96
N GLY A 37 -3.08 -6.27 20.16
CA GLY A 37 -3.78 -7.53 19.90
C GLY A 37 -4.97 -7.39 18.95
N ASP A 38 -4.96 -6.39 18.08
CA ASP A 38 -6.00 -6.14 17.07
C ASP A 38 -7.39 -5.91 17.70
N VAL A 39 -7.46 -5.10 18.75
CA VAL A 39 -8.69 -4.77 19.48
C VAL A 39 -8.96 -3.26 19.48
N GLY A 40 -10.17 -2.88 19.89
CA GLY A 40 -10.60 -1.48 19.97
C GLY A 40 -11.18 -0.96 18.65
N LEU A 41 -11.25 0.37 18.54
CA LEU A 41 -11.85 1.04 17.39
C LEU A 41 -10.96 0.93 16.15
N ASN A 42 -11.59 0.88 14.99
CA ASN A 42 -10.90 1.07 13.71
C ASN A 42 -10.45 2.52 13.56
N THR A 43 -9.28 2.68 12.97
CA THR A 43 -8.68 3.97 12.62
C THR A 43 -8.40 4.04 11.13
N GLY A 44 -7.79 5.11 10.65
CA GLY A 44 -7.24 5.20 9.30
C GLY A 44 -6.02 4.30 9.06
N GLY A 45 -5.40 3.82 10.12
CA GLY A 45 -4.20 2.98 10.14
C GLY A 45 -3.26 3.43 11.25
N MET A 46 -2.85 2.50 12.11
CA MET A 46 -1.91 2.77 13.23
C MET A 46 -0.47 2.43 12.86
N GLY A 47 -0.27 1.84 11.72
CA GLY A 47 1.02 1.48 11.18
C GLY A 47 0.91 0.50 10.04
N ALA A 48 2.02 0.27 9.36
CA ALA A 48 2.11 -0.71 8.29
C ALA A 48 3.48 -1.38 8.27
N ILE A 49 3.55 -2.58 7.70
CA ILE A 49 4.79 -3.32 7.45
C ILE A 49 4.90 -3.71 5.98
N SER A 50 6.12 -3.73 5.45
CA SER A 50 6.46 -4.20 4.10
C SER A 50 7.86 -4.84 4.13
N PRO A 51 8.09 -6.05 3.54
CA PRO A 51 7.11 -6.92 2.89
C PRO A 51 6.20 -7.61 3.89
N VAL A 52 5.16 -8.26 3.37
CA VAL A 52 4.23 -9.06 4.18
C VAL A 52 4.72 -10.51 4.21
N PRO A 53 5.07 -11.09 5.37
CA PRO A 53 5.69 -12.42 5.44
C PRO A 53 4.86 -13.58 4.87
N PHE A 54 3.52 -13.45 4.91
CA PHE A 54 2.59 -14.46 4.39
C PHE A 54 2.16 -14.20 2.93
N ALA A 55 2.72 -13.18 2.28
CA ALA A 55 2.56 -12.91 0.85
C ALA A 55 3.86 -13.31 0.13
N ASP A 56 4.09 -14.62 0.05
CA ASP A 56 5.23 -15.19 -0.64
C ASP A 56 5.14 -15.01 -2.17
N GLU A 57 6.20 -15.37 -2.87
CA GLU A 57 6.26 -15.27 -4.33
C GLU A 57 5.12 -16.05 -5.02
N ALA A 58 4.78 -17.22 -4.51
CA ALA A 58 3.71 -18.04 -5.07
C ALA A 58 2.35 -17.35 -4.94
N PHE A 59 2.09 -16.71 -3.80
CA PHE A 59 0.87 -15.91 -3.60
C PHE A 59 0.86 -14.67 -4.49
N LEU A 60 1.96 -13.93 -4.55
CA LEU A 60 2.05 -12.72 -5.39
C LEU A 60 1.90 -13.03 -6.88
N ASN A 61 2.43 -14.16 -7.35
CA ASN A 61 2.22 -14.63 -8.71
C ASN A 61 0.72 -14.92 -8.98
N LYS A 62 0.01 -15.52 -8.02
CA LYS A 62 -1.46 -15.69 -8.15
C LYS A 62 -2.19 -14.34 -8.18
N VAL A 63 -1.79 -13.38 -7.36
CA VAL A 63 -2.37 -12.03 -7.39
C VAL A 63 -2.14 -11.38 -8.75
N GLU A 64 -0.94 -11.51 -9.31
CA GLU A 64 -0.66 -10.99 -10.64
C GLU A 64 -1.58 -11.60 -11.69
N GLU A 65 -1.66 -12.94 -11.75
CA GLU A 65 -2.44 -13.64 -12.77
C GLU A 65 -3.96 -13.45 -12.62
N LEU A 66 -4.46 -13.52 -11.38
CA LEU A 66 -5.90 -13.55 -11.13
C LEU A 66 -6.51 -12.16 -10.90
N VAL A 67 -5.69 -11.17 -10.54
CA VAL A 67 -6.19 -9.85 -10.17
C VAL A 67 -5.56 -8.74 -11.01
N VAL A 68 -4.23 -8.59 -11.00
CA VAL A 68 -3.56 -7.45 -11.65
C VAL A 68 -3.75 -7.47 -13.17
N LYS A 69 -3.39 -8.57 -13.82
CA LYS A 69 -3.52 -8.72 -15.29
C LYS A 69 -4.95 -8.52 -15.78
N PRO A 70 -5.96 -9.18 -15.17
CA PRO A 70 -7.35 -8.95 -15.56
C PRO A 70 -7.82 -7.52 -15.34
N THR A 71 -7.36 -6.86 -14.26
CA THR A 71 -7.70 -5.45 -13.98
C THR A 71 -7.17 -4.54 -15.07
N ILE A 72 -5.89 -4.64 -15.41
CA ILE A 72 -5.28 -3.81 -16.47
C ILE A 72 -5.94 -4.09 -17.82
N ALA A 73 -6.15 -5.36 -18.16
CA ALA A 73 -6.82 -5.74 -19.40
C ALA A 73 -8.28 -5.24 -19.46
N GLY A 74 -8.99 -5.28 -18.32
CA GLY A 74 -10.34 -4.74 -18.18
C GLY A 74 -10.41 -3.24 -18.44
N LEU A 75 -9.52 -2.47 -17.81
CA LEU A 75 -9.43 -1.02 -18.04
C LEU A 75 -9.21 -0.69 -19.52
N GLN A 76 -8.27 -1.39 -20.17
CA GLN A 76 -8.02 -1.21 -21.60
C GLN A 76 -9.24 -1.57 -22.47
N LYS A 77 -9.89 -2.69 -22.18
CA LYS A 77 -11.08 -3.15 -22.91
C LYS A 77 -12.24 -2.17 -22.81
N ASP A 78 -12.40 -1.57 -21.63
CA ASP A 78 -13.48 -0.59 -21.39
C ASP A 78 -13.11 0.83 -21.85
N GLY A 79 -11.92 1.02 -22.45
CA GLY A 79 -11.44 2.31 -22.96
C GLY A 79 -11.10 3.31 -21.83
N ILE A 80 -10.81 2.85 -20.64
CA ILE A 80 -10.45 3.69 -19.49
C ILE A 80 -8.95 3.96 -19.56
N ASP A 81 -8.55 5.18 -19.93
CA ASP A 81 -7.15 5.63 -19.93
C ASP A 81 -6.74 6.00 -18.49
N TYR A 82 -6.43 4.97 -17.70
CA TYR A 82 -5.95 5.15 -16.34
C TYR A 82 -4.42 5.00 -16.26
N ARG A 83 -3.76 5.98 -15.63
CA ARG A 83 -2.32 6.00 -15.39
C ARG A 83 -2.05 6.44 -13.96
N GLY A 84 -1.19 5.70 -13.25
CA GLY A 84 -0.88 5.99 -11.86
C GLY A 84 -0.92 4.77 -10.98
N PHE A 85 -1.22 4.97 -9.69
CA PHE A 85 -1.27 3.91 -8.70
C PHE A 85 -2.64 3.26 -8.62
N ILE A 86 -2.65 1.93 -8.53
CA ILE A 86 -3.82 1.15 -8.12
C ILE A 86 -3.47 0.45 -6.82
N PHE A 87 -4.18 0.77 -5.76
CA PHE A 87 -4.20 0.02 -4.52
C PHE A 87 -5.22 -1.10 -4.66
N ILE A 88 -4.84 -2.29 -4.28
CA ILE A 88 -5.69 -3.47 -4.27
C ILE A 88 -5.70 -4.03 -2.86
N GLY A 89 -6.81 -3.84 -2.14
CA GLY A 89 -7.06 -4.50 -0.86
C GLY A 89 -7.41 -5.96 -1.09
N LEU A 90 -6.68 -6.85 -0.48
CA LEU A 90 -6.83 -8.29 -0.66
C LEU A 90 -7.07 -8.99 0.67
N MET A 91 -7.86 -10.04 0.62
CA MET A 91 -7.97 -11.05 1.66
C MET A 91 -7.24 -12.31 1.21
N ASN A 92 -6.19 -12.71 1.93
CA ASN A 92 -5.49 -13.98 1.70
C ASN A 92 -6.17 -15.08 2.52
N ASN A 93 -6.90 -15.94 1.86
CA ASN A 93 -7.49 -17.13 2.46
C ASN A 93 -6.67 -18.36 2.06
N ASN A 94 -5.71 -18.74 2.91
CA ASN A 94 -4.87 -19.91 2.71
C ASN A 94 -4.20 -19.95 1.32
N GLY A 95 -3.61 -18.82 0.91
CA GLY A 95 -2.93 -18.69 -0.38
C GLY A 95 -3.86 -18.45 -1.57
N ASN A 96 -5.12 -18.10 -1.35
CA ASN A 96 -6.07 -17.70 -2.39
C ASN A 96 -6.44 -16.22 -2.18
N PRO A 97 -6.10 -15.33 -3.13
CA PRO A 97 -6.44 -13.92 -3.04
C PRO A 97 -7.90 -13.68 -3.40
N SER A 98 -8.59 -12.89 -2.60
CA SER A 98 -9.89 -12.31 -2.92
C SER A 98 -9.80 -10.80 -2.81
N VAL A 99 -10.36 -10.07 -3.77
CA VAL A 99 -10.35 -8.61 -3.77
C VAL A 99 -11.39 -8.10 -2.79
N VAL A 100 -10.96 -7.22 -1.89
CA VAL A 100 -11.83 -6.48 -0.98
C VAL A 100 -12.26 -5.17 -1.61
N GLU A 101 -11.26 -4.39 -2.10
CA GLU A 101 -11.51 -3.10 -2.72
C GLU A 101 -10.39 -2.68 -3.67
N TYR A 102 -10.70 -1.73 -4.53
CA TYR A 102 -9.75 -0.97 -5.34
C TYR A 102 -9.75 0.49 -4.93
N ASN A 103 -8.56 1.10 -4.89
CA ASN A 103 -8.42 2.54 -4.76
C ASN A 103 -7.42 3.06 -5.80
N VAL A 104 -7.67 4.24 -6.36
CA VAL A 104 -6.83 4.86 -7.40
C VAL A 104 -5.76 5.78 -6.79
N ARG A 105 -5.12 5.32 -5.74
CA ARG A 105 -4.08 6.00 -4.96
C ARG A 105 -3.26 4.99 -4.17
N MET A 106 -2.18 5.45 -3.56
CA MET A 106 -1.47 4.69 -2.54
C MET A 106 -2.26 4.64 -1.22
N GLY A 107 -1.85 3.77 -0.30
CA GLY A 107 -2.43 3.65 1.05
C GLY A 107 -1.77 4.61 2.04
N ASP A 108 -2.47 4.90 3.11
CA ASP A 108 -1.98 5.59 4.31
C ASP A 108 -2.36 4.74 5.53
N PRO A 109 -1.36 4.18 6.27
CA PRO A 109 0.08 4.51 6.26
C PRO A 109 0.98 3.58 5.43
N GLU A 110 0.48 2.81 4.48
CA GLU A 110 1.30 1.85 3.73
C GLU A 110 2.35 2.53 2.84
N THR A 111 2.09 3.75 2.36
CA THR A 111 3.03 4.52 1.53
C THR A 111 4.38 4.67 2.20
N GLU A 112 4.39 4.97 3.50
CA GLU A 112 5.57 5.17 4.32
C GLU A 112 6.38 3.89 4.54
N ALA A 113 5.77 2.72 4.34
CA ALA A 113 6.45 1.43 4.39
C ALA A 113 6.85 0.90 3.00
N VAL A 114 6.11 1.26 1.96
CA VAL A 114 6.31 0.76 0.58
C VAL A 114 7.36 1.58 -0.17
N LEU A 115 7.20 2.90 -0.23
CA LEU A 115 8.08 3.76 -1.03
C LEU A 115 9.55 3.72 -0.58
N PRO A 116 9.89 3.70 0.71
CA PRO A 116 11.29 3.60 1.15
C PRO A 116 12.00 2.32 0.72
N ARG A 117 11.25 1.29 0.33
CA ARG A 117 11.81 0.03 -0.16
C ARG A 117 12.11 0.04 -1.65
N ILE A 118 11.57 0.98 -2.42
CA ILE A 118 11.87 1.12 -3.85
C ILE A 118 13.25 1.76 -3.98
N THR A 119 14.16 1.08 -4.67
CA THR A 119 15.54 1.55 -4.88
C THR A 119 15.75 2.14 -6.28
N SER A 120 14.78 1.95 -7.18
CA SER A 120 14.75 2.65 -8.47
C SER A 120 14.40 4.12 -8.30
N ASP A 121 14.83 4.95 -9.23
CA ASP A 121 14.43 6.34 -9.29
C ASP A 121 12.91 6.46 -9.55
N LEU A 122 12.18 7.00 -8.59
CA LEU A 122 10.73 7.18 -8.71
C LEU A 122 10.36 8.19 -9.79
N PHE A 123 11.20 9.21 -10.01
CA PHE A 123 10.95 10.18 -11.07
C PHE A 123 11.02 9.52 -12.46
N ASP A 124 12.03 8.66 -12.69
CA ASP A 124 12.15 7.89 -13.93
C ASP A 124 10.94 6.96 -14.15
N LEU A 125 10.43 6.33 -13.08
CA LEU A 125 9.21 5.53 -13.16
C LEU A 125 7.99 6.37 -13.52
N PHE A 126 7.84 7.57 -12.94
CA PHE A 126 6.74 8.48 -13.25
C PHE A 126 6.81 9.04 -14.67
N GLU A 127 8.02 9.32 -15.20
CA GLU A 127 8.20 9.63 -16.61
C GLU A 127 7.75 8.45 -17.49
N GLY A 128 8.09 7.22 -17.09
CA GLY A 128 7.62 6.02 -17.77
C GLY A 128 6.09 5.90 -17.81
N VAL A 129 5.42 6.27 -16.73
CA VAL A 129 3.95 6.34 -16.68
C VAL A 129 3.41 7.43 -17.62
N ALA A 130 3.98 8.62 -17.57
CA ALA A 130 3.54 9.76 -18.40
C ALA A 130 3.69 9.48 -19.89
N HIS A 131 4.82 8.87 -20.29
CA HIS A 131 5.16 8.58 -21.68
C HIS A 131 4.67 7.20 -22.17
N GLN A 132 4.00 6.43 -21.34
CA GLN A 132 3.51 5.07 -21.65
C GLN A 132 4.62 4.09 -22.08
N ASN A 133 5.78 4.21 -21.48
CA ASN A 133 6.92 3.31 -21.67
C ASN A 133 7.46 2.75 -20.36
N LEU A 134 6.59 2.56 -19.36
CA LEU A 134 6.94 2.01 -18.05
C LEU A 134 7.59 0.62 -18.14
N HIS A 135 7.28 -0.15 -19.18
CA HIS A 135 7.90 -1.45 -19.43
C HIS A 135 9.40 -1.37 -19.68
N GLU A 136 9.92 -0.25 -20.20
CA GLU A 136 11.34 0.02 -20.45
C GLU A 136 12.09 0.43 -19.18
N LYS A 137 11.36 0.86 -18.14
CA LYS A 137 11.97 1.37 -16.91
C LYS A 137 12.41 0.26 -15.99
N SER A 138 13.61 0.43 -15.42
CA SER A 138 14.13 -0.48 -14.41
C SER A 138 13.33 -0.36 -13.11
N PHE A 139 13.05 -1.49 -12.48
CA PHE A 139 12.38 -1.52 -11.19
C PHE A 139 13.11 -2.46 -10.23
N SER A 140 13.49 -1.94 -9.08
CA SER A 140 14.20 -2.68 -8.05
C SER A 140 13.74 -2.28 -6.66
N VAL A 141 13.83 -3.23 -5.74
CA VAL A 141 13.36 -3.11 -4.35
C VAL A 141 14.45 -3.65 -3.44
N THR A 142 14.66 -3.01 -2.28
CA THR A 142 15.56 -3.54 -1.26
C THR A 142 14.99 -4.79 -0.60
N ASP A 143 15.87 -5.68 -0.13
CA ASP A 143 15.54 -6.84 0.68
C ASP A 143 15.18 -6.49 2.15
N LYS A 144 15.43 -5.24 2.56
CA LYS A 144 15.12 -4.77 3.92
C LYS A 144 13.61 -4.67 4.15
N THR A 145 13.22 -4.90 5.39
CA THR A 145 11.87 -4.63 5.88
C THR A 145 11.73 -3.16 6.27
N ALA A 146 10.59 -2.58 5.94
CA ALA A 146 10.17 -1.28 6.45
C ALA A 146 8.93 -1.44 7.35
N ALA A 147 8.89 -0.67 8.42
CA ALA A 147 7.72 -0.55 9.28
C ALA A 147 7.47 0.93 9.57
N THR A 148 6.23 1.37 9.48
CA THR A 148 5.81 2.69 9.92
C THR A 148 4.90 2.57 11.13
N ILE A 149 4.98 3.54 12.03
CA ILE A 149 4.17 3.63 13.24
C ILE A 149 3.56 5.02 13.30
N MET A 150 2.24 5.09 13.42
CA MET A 150 1.52 6.36 13.52
C MET A 150 1.52 6.87 14.96
N LEU A 151 2.14 8.03 15.16
CA LEU A 151 2.06 8.76 16.41
C LEU A 151 0.83 9.67 16.37
N VAL A 152 -0.05 9.52 17.32
CA VAL A 152 -1.34 10.21 17.35
C VAL A 152 -1.57 10.95 18.66
N SER A 153 -2.43 11.95 18.65
CA SER A 153 -2.83 12.65 19.85
C SER A 153 -3.67 11.76 20.77
N GLY A 154 -3.54 11.96 22.09
CA GLY A 154 -4.31 11.22 23.08
C GLY A 154 -5.83 11.37 22.85
N GLY A 155 -6.54 10.25 22.92
CA GLY A 155 -7.97 10.17 22.64
C GLY A 155 -8.34 9.75 21.20
N TYR A 156 -7.38 9.80 20.27
CA TYR A 156 -7.62 9.31 18.89
C TYR A 156 -8.07 7.83 18.89
N PRO A 157 -9.06 7.40 18.04
CA PRO A 157 -9.70 8.13 16.93
C PRO A 157 -10.99 8.89 17.33
N GLU A 158 -11.34 8.94 18.62
CA GLU A 158 -12.52 9.65 19.10
C GLU A 158 -12.24 11.16 19.24
N ALA A 159 -12.67 11.76 20.35
CA ALA A 159 -12.37 13.17 20.63
C ALA A 159 -10.92 13.31 21.10
N TYR A 160 -10.09 14.00 20.33
CA TYR A 160 -8.68 14.25 20.67
C TYR A 160 -8.32 15.72 20.53
N GLU A 161 -7.30 16.15 21.26
CA GLU A 161 -6.81 17.52 21.21
C GLU A 161 -6.04 17.78 19.91
N LYS A 162 -6.38 18.89 19.27
CA LYS A 162 -5.75 19.37 18.03
C LYS A 162 -4.75 20.51 18.33
N ASN A 163 -3.96 20.86 17.33
CA ASN A 163 -3.02 21.99 17.38
C ASN A 163 -1.97 21.84 18.49
N LYS A 164 -1.56 20.63 18.81
CA LYS A 164 -0.43 20.37 19.69
C LYS A 164 0.87 20.53 18.92
N GLU A 165 1.83 21.25 19.49
CA GLU A 165 3.16 21.37 18.91
C GLU A 165 3.89 20.03 19.02
N ILE A 166 4.42 19.55 17.89
CA ILE A 166 5.25 18.35 17.83
C ILE A 166 6.71 18.79 17.98
N LYS A 167 7.45 18.14 18.89
CA LYS A 167 8.85 18.45 19.20
C LYS A 167 9.69 17.19 19.15
N GLY A 168 11.02 17.37 19.08
CA GLY A 168 11.98 16.28 19.20
C GLY A 168 12.46 15.73 17.87
N PHE A 169 12.12 16.34 16.75
CA PHE A 169 12.58 15.92 15.41
C PHE A 169 14.11 15.86 15.32
N GLU A 170 14.81 16.78 15.99
CA GLU A 170 16.26 16.89 16.05
C GLU A 170 16.95 15.69 16.74
N ASN A 171 16.20 14.91 17.51
CA ASN A 171 16.71 13.74 18.23
C ASN A 171 16.62 12.45 17.38
N ILE A 172 15.92 12.47 16.25
CA ILE A 172 15.71 11.29 15.39
C ILE A 172 16.85 11.22 14.38
N LYS A 173 17.63 10.11 14.43
CA LYS A 173 18.85 9.94 13.62
C LYS A 173 18.78 8.74 12.67
N GLU A 174 18.01 7.73 13.00
CA GLU A 174 18.02 6.44 12.31
C GLU A 174 16.67 6.11 11.63
N SER A 175 15.65 6.93 11.85
CA SER A 175 14.33 6.74 11.28
C SER A 175 13.96 7.90 10.37
N ILE A 176 13.08 7.64 9.42
CA ILE A 176 12.49 8.68 8.56
C ILE A 176 11.20 9.16 9.25
N ILE A 177 11.02 10.47 9.29
CA ILE A 177 9.79 11.08 9.78
C ILE A 177 8.94 11.47 8.58
N PHE A 178 7.69 11.02 8.59
CA PHE A 178 6.67 11.44 7.65
C PHE A 178 5.63 12.28 8.37
N HIS A 179 5.22 13.38 7.75
CA HIS A 179 4.12 14.20 8.20
C HIS A 179 2.82 13.71 7.53
N ALA A 180 1.83 13.34 8.35
CA ALA A 180 0.51 12.94 7.88
C ALA A 180 -0.51 14.05 8.13
N GLY A 181 -1.28 13.99 9.20
CA GLY A 181 -2.27 15.01 9.56
C GLY A 181 -1.71 16.22 10.31
N THR A 182 -0.52 16.72 9.95
CA THR A 182 0.17 17.82 10.66
C THR A 182 0.27 19.07 9.83
#